data_0d089723843b94f0de7e0cc1747b6b16
#
_entry.id   0d089723843b94f0de7e0cc1747b6b16
#
_cell.length_a   1.000
_cell.length_b   1.000
_cell.length_c   1.000
_cell.angle_alpha   90.00
_cell.angle_beta   90.00
_cell.angle_gamma   90.00
#
_symmetry.space_group_name_H-M   'P 1'
#
loop_
_entity.id
_entity.type
_entity.pdbx_description
1 polymer ?
#
loop_
_entity_poly.entity_id
_entity_poly.type
_entity_poly.pdbx_seq_one_letter_code
_entity_poly.pdbx_strand_id
1 'polypeptide(L)'
;MTTIRHEIDAHCPPERVWALLSDLEAVDRYNPGVRAACIEGTQRTGVGARRACELVPKGRVVERVTHWEERRALGLEVAESDWPIHFMRWVTRLEPHGESTRITQDLEYQVKFGPLGWLLDALVMKRKLTNALDAVFAELKRHAETDG
;
A
#
# COMPACT_ATOMS: atom_id res chain seq x y z
N MET A 1 15.52 9.23 -5.72
CA MET A 1 14.14 8.98 -5.29
C MET A 1 13.30 8.59 -6.50
N THR A 2 12.53 7.55 -6.36
CA THR A 2 11.66 7.05 -7.44
C THR A 2 10.21 7.22 -7.04
N THR A 3 9.39 7.66 -8.00
CA THR A 3 7.95 7.86 -7.78
C THR A 3 7.17 6.98 -8.76
N ILE A 4 6.16 6.28 -8.26
CA ILE A 4 5.25 5.49 -9.09
C ILE A 4 3.83 5.95 -8.77
N ARG A 5 3.07 6.28 -9.83
CA ARG A 5 1.65 6.61 -9.71
C ARG A 5 0.82 5.49 -10.33
N HIS A 6 -0.17 5.01 -9.57
CA HIS A 6 -1.10 3.99 -10.02
C HIS A 6 -2.54 4.49 -9.87
N GLU A 7 -3.38 4.16 -10.84
CA GLU A 7 -4.78 4.61 -10.83
C GLU A 7 -5.68 3.50 -11.36
N ILE A 8 -6.81 3.29 -10.72
CA ILE A 8 -7.80 2.29 -11.11
C ILE A 8 -9.20 2.75 -10.69
N ASP A 9 -10.23 2.31 -11.39
CA ASP A 9 -11.62 2.56 -11.03
C ASP A 9 -12.26 1.27 -10.51
N ALA A 10 -12.95 1.35 -9.36
CA ALA A 10 -13.71 0.26 -8.78
C ALA A 10 -15.20 0.60 -8.87
N HIS A 11 -16.02 -0.38 -9.25
CA HIS A 11 -17.48 -0.19 -9.39
C HIS A 11 -18.18 -0.37 -8.04
N CYS A 12 -17.89 0.53 -7.12
CA CYS A 12 -18.48 0.53 -5.78
C CYS A 12 -18.27 1.91 -5.14
N PRO A 13 -19.01 2.25 -4.08
CA PRO A 13 -18.81 3.52 -3.40
C PRO A 13 -17.51 3.52 -2.58
N PRO A 14 -16.95 4.70 -2.26
CA PRO A 14 -15.70 4.81 -1.49
C PRO A 14 -15.71 4.08 -0.16
N GLU A 15 -16.87 3.98 0.49
CA GLU A 15 -17.01 3.30 1.78
C GLU A 15 -16.54 1.84 1.73
N ARG A 16 -16.75 1.17 0.61
CA ARG A 16 -16.38 -0.25 0.47
C ARG A 16 -14.88 -0.40 0.29
N VAL A 17 -14.25 0.48 -0.47
CA VAL A 17 -12.80 0.50 -0.61
C VAL A 17 -12.15 0.88 0.71
N TRP A 18 -12.71 1.90 1.38
CA TRP A 18 -12.21 2.36 2.66
C TRP A 18 -12.28 1.28 3.74
N ALA A 19 -13.34 0.50 3.75
CA ALA A 19 -13.49 -0.61 4.71
C ALA A 19 -12.32 -1.59 4.65
N LEU A 20 -11.81 -1.86 3.44
CA LEU A 20 -10.65 -2.71 3.25
C LEU A 20 -9.36 -2.01 3.65
N LEU A 21 -9.16 -0.78 3.19
CA LEU A 21 -7.93 -0.03 3.45
C LEU A 21 -7.75 0.31 4.92
N SER A 22 -8.82 0.73 5.58
CA SER A 22 -8.77 1.17 6.98
C SER A 22 -8.67 0.03 7.99
N ASP A 23 -8.98 -1.20 7.58
CA ASP A 23 -8.70 -2.38 8.38
C ASP A 23 -7.26 -2.80 8.12
N LEU A 24 -6.34 -2.29 8.93
CA LEU A 24 -4.91 -2.45 8.71
C LEU A 24 -4.46 -3.91 8.73
N GLU A 25 -5.17 -4.78 9.43
CA GLU A 25 -4.85 -6.21 9.48
C GLU A 25 -5.39 -6.98 8.27
N ALA A 26 -6.21 -6.37 7.44
CA ALA A 26 -6.82 -7.01 6.27
C ALA A 26 -5.97 -6.92 4.99
N VAL A 27 -4.78 -6.31 5.06
CA VAL A 27 -3.95 -6.06 3.87
C VAL A 27 -3.58 -7.35 3.13
N ASP A 28 -3.45 -8.48 3.82
CA ASP A 28 -3.16 -9.78 3.20
C ASP A 28 -4.29 -10.25 2.27
N ARG A 29 -5.50 -9.75 2.44
CA ARG A 29 -6.64 -10.11 1.60
C ARG A 29 -6.49 -9.58 0.17
N TYR A 30 -5.83 -8.44 -0.01
CA TYR A 30 -5.70 -7.82 -1.33
C TYR A 30 -4.24 -7.62 -1.78
N ASN A 31 -3.27 -7.88 -0.92
CA ASN A 31 -1.86 -7.77 -1.29
C ASN A 31 -1.20 -9.16 -1.31
N PRO A 32 -0.97 -9.73 -2.52
CA PRO A 32 -0.35 -11.07 -2.62
C PRO A 32 1.06 -11.15 -2.06
N GLY A 33 1.74 -10.01 -1.90
CA GLY A 33 3.08 -9.94 -1.30
C GLY A 33 3.08 -10.00 0.21
N VAL A 34 1.91 -9.97 0.86
CA VAL A 34 1.77 -10.03 2.31
C VAL A 34 1.09 -11.34 2.70
N ARG A 35 1.76 -12.12 3.55
CA ARG A 35 1.22 -13.38 4.07
C ARG A 35 0.25 -13.17 5.21
N ALA A 36 0.62 -12.26 6.12
CA ALA A 36 -0.17 -11.95 7.31
C ALA A 36 0.20 -10.56 7.80
N ALA A 37 -0.73 -9.89 8.47
CA ALA A 37 -0.50 -8.59 9.05
C ALA A 37 -1.18 -8.50 10.41
N CYS A 38 -0.54 -7.83 11.36
CA CYS A 38 -1.12 -7.58 12.67
C CYS A 38 -0.76 -6.19 13.16
N ILE A 39 -1.63 -5.62 13.98
CA ILE A 39 -1.38 -4.33 14.62
C ILE A 39 -0.20 -4.48 15.58
N GLU A 40 0.72 -3.54 15.52
CA GLU A 40 1.82 -3.43 16.46
C GLU A 40 1.46 -2.36 17.48
N GLY A 41 1.30 -2.77 18.74
CA GLY A 41 0.82 -1.89 19.80
C GLY A 41 -0.69 -1.99 19.97
N THR A 42 -1.32 -0.91 20.45
CA THR A 42 -2.74 -0.88 20.78
C THR A 42 -3.59 -0.02 19.85
N GLN A 43 -2.96 0.91 19.11
CA GLN A 43 -3.68 1.80 18.20
C GLN A 43 -4.00 1.08 16.90
N ARG A 44 -5.28 1.01 16.57
CA ARG A 44 -5.75 0.30 15.37
C ARG A 44 -6.12 1.22 14.21
N THR A 45 -6.35 2.49 14.47
CA THR A 45 -6.80 3.46 13.47
C THR A 45 -6.10 4.80 13.65
N GLY A 46 -6.11 5.61 12.59
CA GLY A 46 -5.61 6.97 12.64
C GLY A 46 -4.10 7.08 12.45
N VAL A 47 -3.62 8.32 12.40
CA VAL A 47 -2.20 8.62 12.24
C VAL A 47 -1.42 8.05 13.42
N GLY A 48 -0.31 7.39 13.13
CA GLY A 48 0.54 6.77 14.15
C GLY A 48 0.28 5.29 14.36
N ALA A 49 -0.85 4.75 13.89
CA ALA A 49 -1.10 3.31 13.95
C ALA A 49 -0.04 2.56 13.15
N ARG A 50 0.40 1.40 13.67
CA ARG A 50 1.47 0.61 13.06
C ARG A 50 0.98 -0.82 12.83
N ARG A 51 1.40 -1.41 11.72
CA ARG A 51 1.15 -2.82 11.42
C ARG A 51 2.45 -3.52 11.04
N ALA A 52 2.60 -4.76 11.52
CA ALA A 52 3.70 -5.61 11.12
C ALA A 52 3.20 -6.58 10.06
N CYS A 53 3.87 -6.62 8.92
CA CYS A 53 3.51 -7.49 7.81
C CYS A 53 4.59 -8.55 7.59
N GLU A 54 4.16 -9.81 7.45
CA GLU A 54 5.02 -10.89 7.00
C GLU A 54 4.93 -10.96 5.49
N LEU A 55 6.07 -10.95 4.83
CA LEU A 55 6.16 -10.89 3.37
C LEU A 55 6.35 -12.26 2.74
N VAL A 56 5.90 -12.39 1.50
CA VAL A 56 6.07 -13.59 0.68
C VAL A 56 7.23 -13.32 -0.29
N PRO A 57 8.20 -14.24 -0.45
CA PRO A 57 8.36 -15.55 0.20
C PRO A 57 8.91 -15.48 1.60
N LYS A 58 9.53 -14.38 1.99
CA LYS A 58 10.08 -14.15 3.33
C LYS A 58 10.32 -12.66 3.55
N GLY A 59 10.54 -12.30 4.80
CA GLY A 59 10.84 -10.93 5.19
C GLY A 59 9.73 -10.33 6.02
N ARG A 60 10.03 -9.20 6.65
CA ARG A 60 9.11 -8.48 7.52
C ARG A 60 9.24 -6.99 7.26
N VAL A 61 8.12 -6.32 7.31
CA VAL A 61 8.06 -4.85 7.22
C VAL A 61 7.08 -4.34 8.27
N VAL A 62 7.44 -3.22 8.89
CA VAL A 62 6.52 -2.51 9.78
C VAL A 62 6.15 -1.21 9.08
N GLU A 63 4.86 -0.96 8.96
CA GLU A 63 4.31 0.22 8.30
C GLU A 63 3.58 1.08 9.32
N ARG A 64 3.69 2.40 9.18
CA ARG A 64 3.08 3.37 10.07
C ARG A 64 2.17 4.30 9.28
N VAL A 65 0.98 4.56 9.79
CA VAL A 65 0.05 5.50 9.18
C VAL A 65 0.56 6.93 9.36
N THR A 66 0.70 7.64 8.24
CA THR A 66 1.15 9.03 8.21
C THR A 66 0.00 9.98 7.89
N HIS A 67 -1.06 9.48 7.26
CA HIS A 67 -2.17 10.29 6.81
C HIS A 67 -3.45 9.46 6.89
N TRP A 68 -4.52 10.06 7.44
CA TRP A 68 -5.79 9.36 7.63
C TRP A 68 -6.94 10.33 7.44
N GLU A 69 -7.59 10.25 6.30
CA GLU A 69 -8.82 11.01 6.00
C GLU A 69 -9.90 10.00 5.66
N GLU A 70 -10.87 9.86 6.54
CA GLU A 70 -11.88 8.82 6.42
C GLU A 70 -12.58 8.86 5.08
N ARG A 71 -12.58 7.73 4.37
CA ARG A 71 -13.16 7.52 3.04
C ARG A 71 -12.52 8.37 1.93
N ARG A 72 -11.38 9.01 2.19
CA ARG A 72 -10.71 9.87 1.22
C ARG A 72 -9.26 9.53 0.97
N ALA A 73 -8.49 9.30 2.02
CA ALA A 73 -7.06 9.05 1.85
C ALA A 73 -6.45 8.30 3.02
N LEU A 74 -5.54 7.40 2.69
CA LEU A 74 -4.73 6.67 3.66
C LEU A 74 -3.27 6.74 3.21
N GLY A 75 -2.42 7.32 4.06
CA GLY A 75 -0.98 7.37 3.83
C GLY A 75 -0.25 6.47 4.80
N LEU A 76 0.76 5.79 4.31
CA LEU A 76 1.60 4.89 5.08
C LEU A 76 3.06 5.12 4.72
N GLU A 77 3.94 4.81 5.67
CA GLU A 77 5.38 4.75 5.41
C GLU A 77 5.96 3.49 6.02
N VAL A 78 7.04 3.01 5.46
CA VAL A 78 7.79 1.89 6.05
C VAL A 78 8.61 2.43 7.21
N ALA A 79 8.35 1.92 8.42
CA ALA A 79 9.07 2.31 9.62
C ALA A 79 10.26 1.39 9.86
N GLU A 80 10.13 0.08 9.56
CA GLU A 80 11.19 -0.91 9.69
C GLU A 80 11.06 -1.91 8.55
N SER A 81 12.20 -2.35 7.99
CA SER A 81 12.19 -3.27 6.86
C SER A 81 13.45 -4.11 6.80
N ASP A 82 13.30 -5.37 6.38
CA ASP A 82 14.41 -6.25 6.05
C ASP A 82 14.97 -5.95 4.64
N TRP A 83 14.25 -5.17 3.84
CA TRP A 83 14.67 -4.82 2.49
C TRP A 83 15.67 -3.66 2.48
N PRO A 84 16.55 -3.59 1.49
CA PRO A 84 17.55 -2.52 1.40
C PRO A 84 16.95 -1.22 0.85
N ILE A 85 15.97 -0.68 1.54
CA ILE A 85 15.34 0.60 1.19
C ILE A 85 15.72 1.66 2.22
N HIS A 86 15.97 2.87 1.73
CA HIS A 86 16.26 4.02 2.57
C HIS A 86 14.97 4.59 3.15
N PHE A 87 13.95 4.74 2.29
CA PHE A 87 12.59 5.05 2.70
C PHE A 87 11.61 4.53 1.65
N MET A 88 10.36 4.37 2.07
CA MET A 88 9.23 4.08 1.19
C MET A 88 7.97 4.62 1.86
N ARG A 89 7.19 5.39 1.11
CA ARG A 89 5.93 5.95 1.59
C ARG A 89 4.94 6.06 0.43
N TRP A 90 3.67 5.96 0.75
CA TRP A 90 2.62 6.08 -0.26
C TRP A 90 1.36 6.67 0.34
N VAL A 91 0.58 7.30 -0.52
CA VAL A 91 -0.75 7.82 -0.18
C VAL A 91 -1.73 7.26 -1.21
N THR A 92 -2.78 6.60 -0.71
CA THR A 92 -3.87 6.10 -1.51
C THR A 92 -5.06 7.04 -1.33
N ARG A 93 -5.59 7.57 -2.44
CA ARG A 93 -6.69 8.52 -2.44
C ARG A 93 -7.90 7.90 -3.10
N LEU A 94 -9.08 8.21 -2.57
CA LEU A 94 -10.37 7.74 -3.07
C LEU A 94 -11.19 8.93 -3.50
N GLU A 95 -11.64 8.94 -4.77
CA GLU A 95 -12.54 9.97 -5.30
C GLU A 95 -13.81 9.33 -5.80
N PRO A 96 -14.99 9.77 -5.31
CA PRO A 96 -16.27 9.36 -5.88
C PRO A 96 -16.33 9.76 -7.35
N HIS A 97 -16.78 8.85 -8.21
CA HIS A 97 -16.88 9.11 -9.64
C HIS A 97 -18.15 8.43 -10.17
N GLY A 98 -19.30 9.11 -10.00
CA GLY A 98 -20.58 8.49 -10.24
C GLY A 98 -20.86 7.36 -9.26
N GLU A 99 -21.14 6.17 -9.77
CA GLU A 99 -21.35 4.98 -8.95
C GLU A 99 -20.03 4.24 -8.65
N SER A 100 -18.93 4.76 -9.18
CA SER A 100 -17.61 4.19 -9.04
C SER A 100 -16.75 5.02 -8.12
N THR A 101 -15.59 4.46 -7.74
CA THR A 101 -14.56 5.14 -6.99
C THR A 101 -13.25 5.07 -7.77
N ARG A 102 -12.62 6.21 -7.98
CA ARG A 102 -11.28 6.27 -8.53
C ARG A 102 -10.28 6.14 -7.39
N ILE A 103 -9.43 5.13 -7.49
CA ILE A 103 -8.38 4.85 -6.51
C ILE A 103 -7.06 5.25 -7.13
N THR A 104 -6.36 6.21 -6.50
CA THR A 104 -5.06 6.68 -6.96
C THR A 104 -4.04 6.47 -5.86
N GLN A 105 -2.88 5.92 -6.20
CA GLN A 105 -1.78 5.81 -5.25
C GLN A 105 -0.52 6.45 -5.80
N ASP A 106 0.08 7.31 -4.99
CA ASP A 106 1.38 7.89 -5.25
C ASP A 106 2.38 7.23 -4.29
N LEU A 107 3.36 6.53 -4.84
CA LEU A 107 4.39 5.81 -4.10
C LEU A 107 5.74 6.47 -4.35
N GLU A 108 6.47 6.80 -3.28
CA GLU A 108 7.83 7.32 -3.34
C GLU A 108 8.75 6.39 -2.56
N TYR A 109 9.90 6.07 -3.13
CA TYR A 109 10.87 5.26 -2.43
C TYR A 109 12.30 5.57 -2.87
N GLN A 110 13.25 5.15 -2.06
CA GLN A 110 14.67 5.23 -2.37
C GLN A 110 15.36 3.97 -1.86
N VAL A 111 16.15 3.33 -2.74
CA VAL A 111 16.93 2.13 -2.41
C VAL A 111 18.25 2.54 -1.77
N LYS A 112 18.76 1.71 -0.87
CA LYS A 112 20.10 1.91 -0.30
C LYS A 112 21.17 1.61 -1.37
N PHE A 113 22.44 1.80 -1.02
CA PHE A 113 23.63 1.51 -1.83
C PHE A 113 23.99 2.55 -2.90
N GLY A 114 23.53 3.81 -2.78
CA GLY A 114 23.99 4.91 -3.63
C GLY A 114 23.86 4.65 -5.13
N PRO A 115 24.96 4.86 -5.93
CA PRO A 115 24.88 4.67 -7.37
C PRO A 115 24.52 3.25 -7.82
N LEU A 116 24.97 2.25 -7.06
CA LEU A 116 24.61 0.85 -7.33
C LEU A 116 23.14 0.59 -7.04
N GLY A 117 22.62 1.16 -5.96
CA GLY A 117 21.21 1.11 -5.64
C GLY A 117 20.35 1.77 -6.71
N TRP A 118 20.79 2.92 -7.21
CA TRP A 118 20.10 3.60 -8.30
C TRP A 118 20.02 2.72 -9.56
N LEU A 119 21.11 2.04 -9.90
CA LEU A 119 21.15 1.15 -11.05
C LEU A 119 20.21 -0.06 -10.87
N LEU A 120 20.22 -0.65 -9.69
CA LEU A 120 19.31 -1.75 -9.35
C LEU A 120 17.85 -1.31 -9.45
N ASP A 121 17.53 -0.13 -8.95
CA ASP A 121 16.20 0.43 -9.03
C ASP A 121 15.76 0.60 -10.49
N ALA A 122 16.60 1.26 -11.29
CA ALA A 122 16.27 1.54 -12.68
C ALA A 122 16.04 0.26 -13.51
N LEU A 123 16.79 -0.81 -13.22
CA LEU A 123 16.74 -2.04 -14.01
C LEU A 123 15.71 -3.07 -13.51
N VAL A 124 15.47 -3.12 -12.21
CA VAL A 124 14.70 -4.23 -11.60
C VAL A 124 13.60 -3.78 -10.66
N MET A 125 13.93 -2.95 -9.67
CA MET A 125 13.05 -2.67 -8.54
C MET A 125 11.77 -1.96 -8.97
N LYS A 126 11.89 -0.93 -9.79
CA LYS A 126 10.74 -0.16 -10.26
C LYS A 126 9.75 -1.04 -11.01
N ARG A 127 10.26 -1.95 -11.85
CA ARG A 127 9.43 -2.88 -12.61
C ARG A 127 8.69 -3.84 -11.69
N LYS A 128 9.40 -4.41 -10.71
CA LYS A 128 8.80 -5.32 -9.74
C LYS A 128 7.73 -4.64 -8.91
N LEU A 129 7.98 -3.42 -8.45
CA LEU A 129 7.01 -2.67 -7.67
C LEU A 129 5.78 -2.30 -8.50
N THR A 130 5.97 -1.90 -9.74
CA THR A 130 4.86 -1.59 -10.65
C THR A 130 3.97 -2.81 -10.85
N ASN A 131 4.58 -3.98 -11.10
CA ASN A 131 3.83 -5.22 -11.26
C ASN A 131 3.12 -5.64 -9.97
N ALA A 132 3.77 -5.45 -8.83
CA ALA A 132 3.17 -5.73 -7.53
C ALA A 132 1.97 -4.83 -7.26
N LEU A 133 2.07 -3.54 -7.58
CA LEU A 133 0.95 -2.60 -7.45
C LEU A 133 -0.22 -2.98 -8.35
N ASP A 134 0.04 -3.39 -9.58
CA ASP A 134 -1.01 -3.85 -10.48
C ASP A 134 -1.79 -5.02 -9.85
N ALA A 135 -1.08 -5.97 -9.27
CA ALA A 135 -1.70 -7.13 -8.61
C ALA A 135 -2.48 -6.72 -7.36
N VAL A 136 -1.92 -5.83 -6.53
CA VAL A 136 -2.58 -5.33 -5.32
C VAL A 136 -3.89 -4.62 -5.68
N PHE A 137 -3.85 -3.73 -6.65
CA PHE A 137 -5.04 -2.95 -7.02
C PHE A 137 -6.10 -3.79 -7.72
N ALA A 138 -5.70 -4.79 -8.50
CA ALA A 138 -6.64 -5.74 -9.10
C ALA A 138 -7.39 -6.51 -8.00
N GLU A 139 -6.69 -6.97 -6.98
CA GLU A 139 -7.31 -7.69 -5.86
C GLU A 139 -8.14 -6.76 -4.98
N LEU A 140 -7.68 -5.56 -4.71
CA LEU A 140 -8.43 -4.55 -3.96
C LEU A 140 -9.76 -4.25 -4.65
N LYS A 141 -9.71 -4.01 -5.95
CA LYS A 141 -10.89 -3.77 -6.76
C LYS A 141 -11.87 -4.95 -6.68
N ARG A 142 -11.36 -6.16 -6.86
CA ARG A 142 -12.18 -7.37 -6.82
C ARG A 142 -12.90 -7.53 -5.48
N HIS A 143 -12.17 -7.39 -4.38
CA HIS A 143 -12.77 -7.51 -3.05
C HIS A 143 -13.77 -6.39 -2.76
N ALA A 144 -13.44 -5.16 -3.13
CA ALA A 144 -14.34 -4.02 -2.90
C ALA A 144 -15.64 -4.15 -3.69
N GLU A 145 -15.60 -4.71 -4.89
CA GLU A 145 -16.78 -4.87 -5.74
C GLU A 145 -17.65 -6.06 -5.33
N THR A 146 -17.07 -7.08 -4.72
CA THR A 146 -17.77 -8.34 -4.43
C THR A 146 -18.12 -8.55 -2.95
N ASP A 147 -17.36 -7.98 -2.03
CA ASP A 147 -17.52 -8.20 -0.58
C ASP A 147 -18.57 -7.26 0.06
N GLY A 148 -19.28 -6.53 -0.73
CA GLY A 148 -20.28 -5.58 -0.24
C GLY A 148 -21.64 -6.17 -0.01
#